data_6aff574b64640d22aab40ded0a9304eb
#
_entry.id   6aff574b64640d22aab40ded0a9304eb
#
_cell.length_a   1.000
_cell.length_b   1.000
_cell.length_c   1.000
_cell.angle_alpha   90.00
_cell.angle_beta   90.00
_cell.angle_gamma   90.00
#
_symmetry.space_group_name_H-M   'P 1'
#
loop_
_entity.id
_entity.type
_entity.pdbx_description
1 polymer ?
#
loop_
_entity_poly.entity_id
_entity_poly.type
_entity_poly.pdbx_seq_one_letter_code
_entity_poly.pdbx_strand_id
1 'polypeptide(L)'
;MAPSRAATLPFRLSGVDTSCDLSPAAVEKAVIKAKEEGIPNLSKEKGFILKREGSDQVAVLLPSVMPKSLDCREMTAMEQETRKQVLSYVKALKKYLPGMENSELSVIGPSIGFRETRRIKGRKVLTADDVLSRKKCEDGVARGGWKPEIHKSADKMATYID
;
A
#
# COMPACT_ATOMS: atom_id res chain seq x y z
N MET A 1 -8.49 15.06 15.63
CA MET A 1 -9.11 13.88 15.01
C MET A 1 -7.98 12.94 14.64
N ALA A 2 -8.02 11.68 15.09
CA ALA A 2 -7.01 10.70 14.72
C ALA A 2 -7.09 10.41 13.21
N PRO A 3 -5.96 10.17 12.54
CA PRO A 3 -5.98 9.76 11.13
C PRO A 3 -6.75 8.45 10.98
N SER A 4 -7.63 8.38 9.98
CA SER A 4 -8.53 7.22 9.79
C SER A 4 -8.12 6.34 8.61
N ARG A 5 -6.96 6.58 8.01
CA ARG A 5 -6.47 5.88 6.82
C ARG A 5 -5.12 5.22 7.06
N ALA A 6 -4.98 3.99 6.59
CA ALA A 6 -3.70 3.27 6.66
C ALA A 6 -2.60 4.01 5.91
N ALA A 7 -1.45 4.14 6.56
CA ALA A 7 -0.21 4.58 5.94
C ALA A 7 0.54 3.38 5.36
N THR A 8 1.30 3.57 4.28
CA THR A 8 1.96 2.49 3.54
C THR A 8 3.40 2.84 3.22
N LEU A 9 4.28 1.83 3.18
CA LEU A 9 5.67 1.97 2.75
C LEU A 9 5.93 1.06 1.54
N PRO A 10 5.89 1.57 0.31
CA PRO A 10 6.24 0.77 -0.86
C PRO A 10 7.73 0.47 -0.90
N PHE A 11 8.09 -0.68 -1.50
CA PHE A 11 9.46 -1.04 -1.77
C PHE A 11 9.60 -1.69 -3.15
N ARG A 12 10.82 -1.84 -3.65
CA ARG A 12 11.11 -2.49 -4.93
C ARG A 12 12.03 -3.68 -4.74
N LEU A 13 11.76 -4.71 -5.53
CA LEU A 13 12.61 -5.86 -5.71
C LEU A 13 13.15 -5.86 -7.13
N SER A 14 14.40 -6.31 -7.31
CA SER A 14 15.03 -6.64 -8.58
C SER A 14 15.33 -8.14 -8.66
N GLY A 15 15.71 -8.65 -9.82
CA GLY A 15 15.99 -10.08 -10.02
C GLY A 15 14.72 -10.95 -9.96
N VAL A 16 13.57 -10.38 -10.33
CA VAL A 16 12.27 -11.06 -10.31
C VAL A 16 11.99 -11.68 -11.68
N ASP A 17 11.59 -12.95 -11.72
CA ASP A 17 11.00 -13.53 -12.91
C ASP A 17 9.58 -13.01 -13.11
N THR A 18 9.45 -11.96 -13.93
CA THR A 18 8.17 -11.31 -14.19
C THR A 18 7.23 -12.12 -15.11
N SER A 19 7.65 -13.28 -15.61
CA SER A 19 6.81 -14.21 -16.37
C SER A 19 5.90 -15.03 -15.43
N CYS A 20 6.28 -15.16 -14.16
CA CYS A 20 5.48 -15.87 -13.16
C CYS A 20 4.20 -15.12 -12.76
N ASP A 21 3.29 -15.84 -12.10
CA ASP A 21 2.05 -15.27 -11.58
C ASP A 21 2.33 -14.40 -10.35
N LEU A 22 2.29 -13.09 -10.54
CA LEU A 22 2.41 -12.07 -9.48
C LEU A 22 1.06 -11.42 -9.15
N SER A 23 -0.05 -12.11 -9.45
CA SER A 23 -1.40 -11.64 -9.16
C SER A 23 -1.64 -11.43 -7.66
N PRO A 24 -2.61 -10.59 -7.27
CA PRO A 24 -2.98 -10.44 -5.86
C PRO A 24 -3.35 -11.76 -5.18
N ALA A 25 -3.91 -12.72 -5.91
CA ALA A 25 -4.27 -14.04 -5.38
C ALA A 25 -3.02 -14.90 -5.09
N ALA A 26 -2.02 -14.87 -5.97
CA ALA A 26 -0.75 -15.57 -5.75
C ALA A 26 0.01 -14.97 -4.55
N VAL A 27 0.04 -13.63 -4.46
CA VAL A 27 0.64 -12.91 -3.33
C VAL A 27 -0.06 -13.28 -2.02
N GLU A 28 -1.39 -13.30 -1.99
CA GLU A 28 -2.17 -13.66 -0.81
C GLU A 28 -1.81 -15.06 -0.30
N LYS A 29 -1.79 -16.05 -1.19
CA LYS A 29 -1.42 -17.44 -0.85
C LYS A 29 -0.01 -17.52 -0.25
N ALA A 30 0.97 -16.82 -0.85
CA ALA A 30 2.33 -16.80 -0.37
C ALA A 30 2.45 -16.18 1.02
N VAL A 31 1.74 -15.07 1.27
CA VAL A 31 1.77 -14.38 2.56
C VAL A 31 1.05 -15.18 3.64
N ILE A 32 -0.10 -15.82 3.34
CA ILE A 32 -0.79 -16.71 4.29
C ILE A 32 0.15 -17.83 4.72
N LYS A 33 0.77 -18.53 3.76
CA LYS A 33 1.73 -19.59 4.07
C LYS A 33 2.89 -19.11 4.91
N ALA A 34 3.41 -17.92 4.63
CA ALA A 34 4.47 -17.31 5.41
C ALA A 34 4.06 -17.02 6.86
N LYS A 35 2.81 -16.60 7.09
CA LYS A 35 2.26 -16.40 8.44
C LYS A 35 2.10 -17.72 9.20
N GLU A 36 1.59 -18.76 8.53
CA GLU A 36 1.44 -20.10 9.11
C GLU A 36 2.78 -20.68 9.55
N GLU A 37 3.87 -20.39 8.83
CA GLU A 37 5.22 -20.80 9.18
C GLU A 37 5.94 -19.80 10.12
N GLY A 38 5.21 -18.82 10.68
CA GLY A 38 5.69 -17.94 11.75
C GLY A 38 6.57 -16.78 11.30
N ILE A 39 6.52 -16.34 10.04
CA ILE A 39 7.19 -15.09 9.64
C ILE A 39 6.43 -13.91 10.26
N PRO A 40 7.09 -13.11 11.13
CA PRO A 40 6.43 -12.02 11.85
C PRO A 40 6.19 -10.80 10.95
N ASN A 41 5.49 -9.80 11.49
CA ASN A 41 5.33 -8.45 10.91
C ASN A 41 4.71 -8.44 9.50
N LEU A 42 3.88 -9.41 9.15
CA LEU A 42 3.12 -9.42 7.91
C LEU A 42 1.75 -8.78 8.18
N SER A 43 1.63 -7.46 7.98
CA SER A 43 0.47 -6.66 8.38
C SER A 43 -0.81 -7.02 7.62
N LYS A 44 -0.71 -7.35 6.35
CA LYS A 44 -1.85 -7.76 5.51
C LYS A 44 -1.46 -8.87 4.54
N GLU A 45 -2.43 -9.64 4.10
CA GLU A 45 -2.26 -10.75 3.18
C GLU A 45 -2.42 -10.31 1.72
N LYS A 46 -3.37 -9.42 1.46
CA LYS A 46 -3.68 -8.91 0.12
C LYS A 46 -2.93 -7.63 -0.19
N GLY A 47 -2.34 -7.57 -1.37
CA GLY A 47 -1.68 -6.37 -1.87
C GLY A 47 -1.29 -6.51 -3.33
N PHE A 48 -0.61 -5.50 -3.84
CA PHE A 48 -0.23 -5.46 -5.25
C PHE A 48 1.27 -5.57 -5.41
N ILE A 49 1.65 -6.34 -6.44
CA ILE A 49 2.96 -6.30 -7.06
C ILE A 49 2.78 -5.70 -8.44
N LEU A 50 3.41 -4.55 -8.68
CA LEU A 50 3.32 -3.83 -9.94
C LEU A 50 4.58 -4.11 -10.75
N LYS A 51 4.42 -4.77 -11.89
CA LYS A 51 5.48 -5.04 -12.84
C LYS A 51 5.90 -3.74 -13.54
N ARG A 52 7.19 -3.60 -13.79
CA ARG A 52 7.72 -2.58 -14.68
C ARG A 52 8.01 -3.24 -16.04
N GLU A 53 7.41 -2.74 -17.08
CA GLU A 53 7.60 -3.24 -18.44
C GLU A 53 9.09 -3.20 -18.84
N GLY A 54 9.56 -4.28 -19.48
CA GLY A 54 10.95 -4.41 -19.93
C GLY A 54 11.99 -4.50 -18.80
N SER A 55 11.60 -4.87 -17.58
CA SER A 55 12.50 -4.93 -16.42
C SER A 55 12.20 -6.14 -15.54
N ASP A 56 13.24 -6.62 -14.84
CA ASP A 56 13.14 -7.60 -13.75
C ASP A 56 12.71 -6.97 -12.41
N GLN A 57 12.36 -5.68 -12.41
CA GLN A 57 11.98 -4.95 -11.20
C GLN A 57 10.46 -4.93 -11.01
N VAL A 58 10.08 -5.04 -9.76
CA VAL A 58 8.68 -4.89 -9.34
C VAL A 58 8.55 -3.95 -8.14
N ALA A 59 7.44 -3.23 -8.08
CA ALA A 59 7.08 -2.47 -6.88
C ALA A 59 6.07 -3.26 -6.04
N VAL A 60 6.31 -3.34 -4.74
CA VAL A 60 5.48 -4.10 -3.78
C VAL A 60 4.77 -3.13 -2.84
N LEU A 61 3.45 -3.27 -2.74
CA LEU A 61 2.57 -2.41 -1.94
C LEU A 61 1.87 -3.24 -0.83
N LEU A 62 2.66 -3.78 0.08
CA LEU A 62 2.20 -4.63 1.18
C LEU A 62 2.35 -3.97 2.56
N PRO A 63 3.51 -3.41 2.95
CA PRO A 63 3.68 -2.85 4.29
C PRO A 63 2.68 -1.73 4.59
N SER A 64 2.00 -1.83 5.73
CA SER A 64 0.99 -0.85 6.13
C SER A 64 0.78 -0.82 7.64
N VAL A 65 0.44 0.36 8.17
CA VAL A 65 0.09 0.58 9.58
C VAL A 65 -1.05 1.58 9.69
N MET A 66 -1.80 1.51 10.78
CA MET A 66 -2.82 2.51 11.12
C MET A 66 -2.22 3.57 12.02
N PRO A 67 -2.20 4.85 11.61
CA PRO A 67 -1.77 5.93 12.48
C PRO A 67 -2.71 6.10 13.67
N LYS A 68 -2.16 6.23 14.87
CA LYS A 68 -2.90 6.57 16.08
C LYS A 68 -2.93 8.07 16.31
N SER A 69 -1.85 8.75 15.95
CA SER A 69 -1.72 10.20 16.00
C SER A 69 -0.79 10.70 14.87
N LEU A 70 -0.64 12.01 14.76
CA LEU A 70 0.32 12.67 13.86
C LEU A 70 1.48 13.31 14.63
N ASP A 71 1.71 12.91 15.88
CA ASP A 71 2.89 13.36 16.61
C ASP A 71 4.17 12.69 16.10
N CYS A 72 5.31 13.32 16.32
CA CYS A 72 6.60 12.88 15.79
C CYS A 72 7.03 11.50 16.29
N ARG A 73 6.67 11.15 17.52
CA ARG A 73 7.03 9.85 18.12
C ARG A 73 6.25 8.72 17.48
N GLU A 74 4.94 8.90 17.30
CA GLU A 74 4.09 7.94 16.60
C GLU A 74 4.54 7.78 15.14
N MET A 75 4.81 8.88 14.45
CA MET A 75 5.29 8.84 13.06
C MET A 75 6.61 8.08 12.96
N THR A 76 7.55 8.28 13.88
CA THR A 76 8.81 7.54 13.94
C THR A 76 8.59 6.04 14.21
N ALA A 77 7.71 5.71 15.14
CA ALA A 77 7.38 4.31 15.45
C ALA A 77 6.77 3.59 14.24
N MET A 78 5.86 4.24 13.51
CA MET A 78 5.28 3.71 12.28
C MET A 78 6.32 3.51 11.17
N GLU A 79 7.26 4.43 11.01
CA GLU A 79 8.36 4.33 10.06
C GLU A 79 9.23 3.10 10.37
N GLN A 80 9.58 2.90 11.63
CA GLN A 80 10.35 1.73 12.08
C GLN A 80 9.58 0.43 11.87
N GLU A 81 8.31 0.41 12.21
CA GLU A 81 7.45 -0.77 12.06
C GLU A 81 7.29 -1.17 10.59
N THR A 82 7.01 -0.23 9.71
CA THR A 82 6.86 -0.55 8.28
C THR A 82 8.16 -1.00 7.64
N ARG A 83 9.33 -0.54 8.09
CA ARG A 83 10.63 -1.04 7.63
C ARG A 83 10.88 -2.49 8.08
N LYS A 84 10.48 -2.88 9.30
CA LYS A 84 10.50 -4.29 9.73
C LYS A 84 9.58 -5.15 8.85
N GLN A 85 8.39 -4.62 8.54
CA GLN A 85 7.46 -5.31 7.63
C GLN A 85 8.08 -5.53 6.24
N VAL A 86 8.78 -4.53 5.67
CA VAL A 86 9.48 -4.71 4.37
C VAL A 86 10.37 -5.94 4.41
N LEU A 87 11.25 -6.07 5.41
CA LEU A 87 12.16 -7.21 5.52
C LEU A 87 11.42 -8.54 5.65
N SER A 88 10.31 -8.57 6.38
CA SER A 88 9.48 -9.75 6.54
C SER A 88 8.78 -10.14 5.23
N TYR A 89 8.23 -9.17 4.49
CA TYR A 89 7.65 -9.42 3.18
C TYR A 89 8.68 -9.88 2.15
N VAL A 90 9.89 -9.31 2.13
CA VAL A 90 10.97 -9.80 1.26
C VAL A 90 11.23 -11.28 1.54
N LYS A 91 11.39 -11.66 2.82
CA LYS A 91 11.60 -13.05 3.21
C LYS A 91 10.43 -13.96 2.80
N ALA A 92 9.20 -13.50 3.02
CA ALA A 92 8.00 -14.25 2.67
C ALA A 92 7.87 -14.47 1.17
N LEU A 93 8.03 -13.41 0.37
CA LEU A 93 7.90 -13.48 -1.09
C LEU A 93 9.00 -14.35 -1.71
N LYS A 94 10.26 -14.19 -1.29
CA LYS A 94 11.36 -15.04 -1.77
C LYS A 94 11.12 -16.52 -1.51
N LYS A 95 10.50 -16.86 -0.40
CA LYS A 95 10.32 -18.28 0.01
C LYS A 95 9.08 -18.91 -0.60
N TYR A 96 7.99 -18.15 -0.83
CA TYR A 96 6.69 -18.74 -1.12
C TYR A 96 6.03 -18.25 -2.41
N LEU A 97 6.57 -17.22 -3.08
CA LEU A 97 6.02 -16.73 -4.34
C LEU A 97 6.95 -17.12 -5.49
N PRO A 98 6.53 -18.04 -6.38
CA PRO A 98 7.33 -18.44 -7.54
C PRO A 98 7.79 -17.24 -8.36
N GLY A 99 9.06 -17.26 -8.80
CA GLY A 99 9.68 -16.17 -9.53
C GLY A 99 10.34 -15.10 -8.65
N MET A 100 10.24 -15.22 -7.32
CA MET A 100 10.86 -14.29 -6.37
C MET A 100 12.12 -14.86 -5.69
N GLU A 101 12.51 -16.09 -5.95
CA GLU A 101 13.57 -16.81 -5.24
C GLU A 101 14.90 -16.05 -5.26
N ASN A 102 15.22 -15.46 -6.41
CA ASN A 102 16.46 -14.72 -6.63
C ASN A 102 16.28 -13.20 -6.45
N SER A 103 15.09 -12.76 -6.01
CA SER A 103 14.84 -11.33 -5.89
C SER A 103 15.64 -10.69 -4.76
N GLU A 104 16.02 -9.43 -4.93
CA GLU A 104 16.75 -8.65 -3.96
C GLU A 104 16.05 -7.32 -3.69
N LEU A 105 16.12 -6.86 -2.44
CA LEU A 105 15.60 -5.56 -2.05
C LEU A 105 16.47 -4.45 -2.66
N SER A 106 15.96 -3.78 -3.66
CA SER A 106 16.69 -2.73 -4.38
C SER A 106 16.41 -1.33 -3.83
N VAL A 107 15.17 -1.04 -3.46
CA VAL A 107 14.78 0.28 -2.95
C VAL A 107 13.67 0.15 -1.91
N ILE A 108 13.77 0.92 -0.83
CA ILE A 108 12.66 1.19 0.10
C ILE A 108 12.25 2.65 -0.13
N GLY A 109 10.95 2.94 -0.05
CA GLY A 109 10.45 4.30 -0.10
C GLY A 109 11.19 5.20 0.92
N PRO A 110 11.48 6.47 0.59
CA PRO A 110 12.25 7.36 1.47
C PRO A 110 11.56 7.59 2.81
N SER A 111 10.24 7.56 2.81
CA SER A 111 9.39 7.68 3.99
C SER A 111 8.07 6.97 3.82
N ILE A 112 7.38 6.71 4.93
CA ILE A 112 6.02 6.18 4.93
C ILE A 112 5.05 7.19 4.29
N GLY A 113 4.17 6.70 3.43
CA GLY A 113 3.13 7.50 2.77
C GLY A 113 1.87 7.59 3.62
N PHE A 114 1.57 8.77 4.16
CA PHE A 114 0.32 9.05 4.85
C PHE A 114 -0.77 9.41 3.85
N ARG A 115 -1.93 8.78 3.94
CA ARG A 115 -3.07 9.06 3.07
C ARG A 115 -3.96 10.15 3.60
N GLU A 116 -3.96 10.37 4.91
CA GLU A 116 -4.76 11.39 5.57
C GLU A 116 -3.98 11.96 6.76
N THR A 117 -3.78 13.28 6.74
CA THR A 117 -3.13 14.01 7.82
C THR A 117 -3.99 15.21 8.21
N ARG A 118 -3.63 16.42 7.77
CA ARG A 118 -4.38 17.66 7.97
C ARG A 118 -5.21 17.96 6.75
N ARG A 119 -6.47 18.32 6.95
CA ARG A 119 -7.36 18.75 5.86
C ARG A 119 -7.30 20.27 5.70
N ILE A 120 -7.24 20.72 4.47
CA ILE A 120 -7.32 22.15 4.15
C ILE A 120 -8.76 22.62 4.43
N LYS A 121 -8.91 23.74 5.14
CA LYS A 121 -10.18 24.46 5.22
C LYS A 121 -10.36 25.30 3.95
N GLY A 122 -10.94 24.68 2.92
CA GLY A 122 -11.19 25.35 1.64
C GLY A 122 -12.38 26.28 1.66
N ARG A 123 -12.51 27.13 0.64
CA ARG A 123 -13.70 27.96 0.42
C ARG A 123 -14.95 27.13 0.09
N LYS A 124 -14.75 25.97 -0.54
CA LYS A 124 -15.79 24.99 -0.89
C LYS A 124 -15.36 23.62 -0.41
N VAL A 125 -16.27 22.87 0.16
CA VAL A 125 -16.07 21.47 0.57
C VAL A 125 -16.79 20.57 -0.41
N LEU A 126 -16.06 19.61 -1.01
CA LEU A 126 -16.65 18.59 -1.86
C LEU A 126 -17.49 17.65 -0.98
N THR A 127 -18.76 17.49 -1.30
CA THR A 127 -19.68 16.61 -0.57
C THR A 127 -19.72 15.22 -1.20
N ALA A 128 -20.24 14.23 -0.47
CA ALA A 128 -20.48 12.89 -1.03
C ALA A 128 -21.40 12.96 -2.25
N ASP A 129 -22.46 13.79 -2.22
CA ASP A 129 -23.39 13.97 -3.31
C ASP A 129 -22.71 14.58 -4.55
N ASP A 130 -21.81 15.56 -4.37
CA ASP A 130 -21.03 16.13 -5.50
C ASP A 130 -20.17 15.03 -6.18
N VAL A 131 -19.60 14.09 -5.40
CA VAL A 131 -18.78 12.99 -5.93
C VAL A 131 -19.66 11.95 -6.64
N LEU A 132 -20.72 11.48 -5.99
CA LEU A 132 -21.62 10.44 -6.51
C LEU A 132 -22.40 10.90 -7.74
N SER A 133 -22.86 12.17 -7.74
CA SER A 133 -23.55 12.78 -8.89
C SER A 133 -22.60 13.20 -10.03
N ARG A 134 -21.28 13.05 -9.83
CA ARG A 134 -20.24 13.48 -10.80
C ARG A 134 -20.42 14.95 -11.20
N LYS A 135 -20.80 15.80 -10.25
CA LYS A 135 -21.08 17.21 -10.47
C LYS A 135 -19.90 17.92 -11.11
N LYS A 136 -20.15 18.61 -12.20
CA LYS A 136 -19.16 19.48 -12.84
C LYS A 136 -19.15 20.83 -12.16
N CYS A 137 -17.96 21.35 -11.85
CA CYS A 137 -17.79 22.73 -11.39
C CYS A 137 -17.57 23.64 -12.60
N GLU A 138 -18.19 24.82 -12.60
CA GLU A 138 -18.04 25.82 -13.66
C GLU A 138 -16.58 26.31 -13.77
N ASP A 139 -15.93 26.43 -12.63
CA ASP A 139 -14.51 26.82 -12.47
C ASP A 139 -13.55 25.62 -12.41
N GLY A 140 -13.96 24.45 -12.91
CA GLY A 140 -13.17 23.22 -12.85
C GLY A 140 -11.93 23.26 -13.75
N VAL A 141 -10.75 23.13 -13.17
CA VAL A 141 -9.44 23.12 -13.87
C VAL A 141 -8.89 21.71 -14.15
N ALA A 142 -9.46 20.69 -13.52
CA ALA A 142 -9.01 19.29 -13.67
C ALA A 142 -10.17 18.31 -13.47
N ARG A 143 -9.95 17.06 -13.91
CA ARG A 143 -10.89 15.94 -13.68
C ARG A 143 -10.18 14.80 -12.96
N GLY A 144 -10.80 14.27 -11.89
CA GLY A 144 -10.40 13.00 -11.30
C GLY A 144 -11.03 11.85 -12.07
N GLY A 145 -10.21 10.92 -12.57
CA GLY A 145 -10.68 9.73 -13.30
C GLY A 145 -10.56 8.42 -12.48
N TRP A 146 -10.05 8.48 -11.25
CA TRP A 146 -9.93 7.33 -10.38
C TRP A 146 -11.22 7.12 -9.57
N LYS A 147 -11.62 5.85 -9.39
CA LYS A 147 -12.77 5.54 -8.52
C LYS A 147 -12.49 6.01 -7.09
N PRO A 148 -13.48 6.61 -6.40
CA PRO A 148 -13.33 6.93 -4.98
C PRO A 148 -13.01 5.68 -4.18
N GLU A 149 -11.96 5.73 -3.38
CA GLU A 149 -11.51 4.59 -2.56
C GLU A 149 -11.31 4.98 -1.10
N ILE A 150 -11.57 4.04 -0.20
CA ILE A 150 -11.44 4.23 1.23
C ILE A 150 -10.53 3.14 1.83
N HIS A 151 -9.42 3.55 2.44
CA HIS A 151 -8.49 2.68 3.16
C HIS A 151 -8.78 2.71 4.67
N LYS A 152 -9.72 1.90 5.14
CA LYS A 152 -10.20 1.92 6.54
C LYS A 152 -9.33 1.16 7.53
N SER A 153 -8.45 0.26 7.05
CA SER A 153 -7.61 -0.58 7.91
C SER A 153 -6.25 -0.85 7.28
N ALA A 154 -5.29 -1.30 8.09
CA ALA A 154 -3.96 -1.66 7.63
C ALA A 154 -3.87 -3.10 7.08
N ASP A 155 -4.82 -3.95 7.44
CA ASP A 155 -4.85 -5.39 7.11
C ASP A 155 -5.67 -5.71 5.86
N LYS A 156 -6.45 -4.75 5.34
CA LYS A 156 -7.35 -4.95 4.19
C LYS A 156 -7.02 -4.03 3.03
N MET A 157 -7.45 -4.44 1.85
CA MET A 157 -7.42 -3.59 0.66
C MET A 157 -8.43 -2.44 0.78
N ALA A 158 -8.27 -1.43 -0.09
CA ALA A 158 -9.23 -0.34 -0.20
C ALA A 158 -10.62 -0.85 -0.61
N THR A 159 -11.65 -0.20 -0.07
CA THR A 159 -13.03 -0.35 -0.55
C THR A 159 -13.29 0.75 -1.58
N TYR A 160 -13.78 0.36 -2.75
CA TYR A 160 -14.21 1.31 -3.77
C TYR A 160 -15.68 1.68 -3.56
N ILE A 161 -16.02 2.93 -3.87
CA ILE A 161 -17.40 3.42 -3.87
C ILE A 161 -17.84 3.47 -5.34
N ASP A 162 -18.88 2.71 -5.66
CA ASP A 162 -19.49 2.66 -7.00
C ASP A 162 -20.41 3.84 -7.25
#